data_99283f9a96765b9c2f464ddd3d7b47d5
#
_entry.id   99283f9a96765b9c2f464ddd3d7b47d5
#
_cell.length_a   1.000
_cell.length_b   1.000
_cell.length_c   1.000
_cell.angle_alpha   90.00
_cell.angle_beta   90.00
_cell.angle_gamma   90.00
#
_symmetry.space_group_name_H-M   'P 1'
#
loop_
_entity.id
_entity.type
_entity.pdbx_description
1 polymer ?
#
loop_
_entity_poly.entity_id
_entity_poly.type
_entity_poly.pdbx_seq_one_letter_code
_entity_poly.pdbx_strand_id
1 'polypeptide(L)'
;GHGASMVLNERLLESSDKETVYVSEDTGMIAVEDREQRRVYDPATGSEDNIHELDVSYAFKLLLDEMMALGIRPTLELEDAV
;
A
#
# COMPACT_ATOMS: atom_id res chain seq x y z
N GLY A 1 5.48 14.59 9.22
CA GLY A 1 5.41 13.21 8.96
C GLY A 1 6.65 12.63 8.34
N HIS A 2 7.06 11.52 8.85
CA HIS A 2 8.18 10.80 8.31
C HIS A 2 7.68 9.63 7.46
N GLY A 3 8.24 9.51 6.28
CA GLY A 3 7.96 8.39 5.42
C GLY A 3 8.97 7.27 5.62
N ALA A 4 8.56 6.06 5.39
CA ALA A 4 9.44 4.91 5.30
C ALA A 4 9.25 4.27 3.94
N SER A 5 10.36 4.02 3.26
CA SER A 5 10.31 3.35 1.96
C SER A 5 10.51 1.86 2.16
N MET A 6 9.64 1.07 1.57
CA MET A 6 9.68 -0.38 1.68
C MET A 6 9.63 -1.01 0.29
N VAL A 7 10.45 -2.00 0.06
CA VAL A 7 10.42 -2.77 -1.18
C VAL A 7 9.48 -3.95 -1.00
N LEU A 8 8.49 -4.04 -1.87
CA LEU A 8 7.57 -5.16 -1.89
C LEU A 8 8.09 -6.23 -2.84
N ASN A 9 8.43 -7.37 -2.29
CA ASN A 9 8.85 -8.52 -3.06
C ASN A 9 7.66 -9.48 -3.20
N GLU A 10 7.30 -9.84 -4.41
CA GLU A 10 6.18 -10.74 -4.69
C GLU A 10 6.25 -12.08 -3.97
N ARG A 11 7.44 -12.53 -3.60
CA ARG A 11 7.61 -13.78 -2.86
C ARG A 11 6.91 -13.76 -1.50
N LEU A 12 6.66 -12.57 -0.95
CA LEU A 12 5.92 -12.43 0.29
C LEU A 12 4.45 -12.80 0.12
N LEU A 13 3.97 -12.87 -1.10
CA LEU A 13 2.57 -13.15 -1.40
C LEU A 13 2.22 -14.65 -1.32
N GLU A 14 3.22 -15.51 -1.22
CA GLU A 14 3.00 -16.95 -1.32
C GLU A 14 2.72 -17.66 0.01
N SER A 15 2.97 -17.02 1.14
CA SER A 15 3.11 -17.73 2.39
C SER A 15 1.97 -17.64 3.38
N SER A 16 0.92 -16.87 3.11
CA SER A 16 -0.16 -16.69 4.08
C SER A 16 -1.44 -16.21 3.40
N ASP A 17 -2.48 -16.04 4.21
CA ASP A 17 -3.73 -15.46 3.74
C ASP A 17 -3.47 -14.10 3.12
N LYS A 18 -4.04 -13.88 1.96
CA LYS A 18 -3.83 -12.66 1.20
C LYS A 18 -4.80 -11.59 1.63
N GLU A 19 -4.27 -10.39 1.75
CA GLU A 19 -5.05 -9.19 1.97
C GLU A 19 -4.79 -8.21 0.83
N THR A 20 -5.76 -7.38 0.51
CA THR A 20 -5.64 -6.44 -0.59
C THR A 20 -5.25 -5.07 -0.06
N VAL A 21 -4.25 -4.46 -0.68
CA VAL A 21 -3.91 -3.05 -0.47
C VAL A 21 -3.87 -2.33 -1.80
N TYR A 22 -4.09 -1.04 -1.78
CA TYR A 22 -4.03 -0.19 -2.97
C TYR A 22 -2.85 0.75 -2.84
N VAL A 23 -2.07 0.86 -3.91
CA VAL A 23 -0.84 1.65 -3.91
C VAL A 23 -0.87 2.60 -5.09
N SER A 24 -0.53 3.87 -4.85
CA SER A 24 -0.38 4.84 -5.92
C SER A 24 0.97 4.63 -6.62
N GLU A 25 0.94 4.45 -7.93
CA GLU A 25 2.16 4.34 -8.72
C GLU A 25 2.94 5.66 -8.70
N ASP A 26 2.23 6.78 -8.66
CA ASP A 26 2.85 8.10 -8.75
C ASP A 26 3.72 8.43 -7.54
N THR A 27 3.29 8.02 -6.35
CA THR A 27 4.00 8.36 -5.11
C THR A 27 4.56 7.16 -4.37
N GLY A 28 4.10 5.95 -4.71
CA GLY A 28 4.42 4.74 -3.96
C GLY A 28 3.69 4.64 -2.63
N MET A 29 2.80 5.58 -2.31
CA MET A 29 2.07 5.59 -1.04
C MET A 29 0.87 4.67 -1.07
N ILE A 30 0.51 4.16 0.12
CA ILE A 30 -0.73 3.41 0.28
C ILE A 30 -1.89 4.37 0.03
N ALA A 31 -2.77 3.99 -0.89
CA ALA A 31 -3.93 4.80 -1.23
C ALA A 31 -4.99 4.70 -0.14
N VAL A 32 -5.76 5.76 0.01
CA VAL A 32 -6.87 5.83 0.96
C VAL A 32 -8.12 5.28 0.29
N GLU A 33 -8.79 4.36 0.97
CA GLU A 33 -10.06 3.81 0.52
C GLU A 33 -11.20 4.53 1.27
N ASP A 34 -12.00 5.28 0.54
CA ASP A 34 -13.18 5.96 1.07
C ASP A 34 -14.41 5.15 0.68
N ARG A 35 -14.92 4.38 1.62
CA ARG A 35 -16.07 3.49 1.39
C ARG A 35 -17.38 4.25 1.20
N GLU A 36 -17.51 5.41 1.82
CA GLU A 36 -18.73 6.21 1.70
C GLU A 36 -18.88 6.77 0.29
N GLN A 37 -17.79 7.27 -0.28
CA GLN A 37 -17.77 7.83 -1.63
C GLN A 37 -17.38 6.81 -2.68
N ARG A 38 -17.05 5.60 -2.27
CA ARG A 38 -16.62 4.49 -3.14
C ARG A 38 -15.45 4.88 -4.03
N ARG A 39 -14.46 5.53 -3.43
CA ARG A 39 -13.27 5.95 -4.16
C ARG A 39 -12.01 5.48 -3.46
N VAL A 40 -10.97 5.29 -4.26
CA VAL A 40 -9.62 5.01 -3.77
C VAL A 40 -8.72 6.07 -4.38
N TYR A 41 -7.97 6.77 -3.56
CA TYR A 41 -7.19 7.91 -4.04
C TYR A 41 -5.84 8.00 -3.33
N ASP A 42 -4.90 8.67 -4.01
CA ASP A 42 -3.59 8.96 -3.45
C ASP A 42 -3.72 10.08 -2.42
N PRO A 43 -3.32 9.85 -1.15
CA PRO A 43 -3.47 10.88 -0.12
C PRO A 43 -2.60 12.11 -0.34
N ALA A 44 -1.53 12.00 -1.13
CA ALA A 44 -0.64 13.12 -1.40
C ALA A 44 -1.16 14.02 -2.53
N THR A 45 -1.77 13.43 -3.56
CA THR A 45 -2.21 14.15 -4.75
C THR A 45 -3.72 14.27 -4.87
N GLY A 46 -4.47 13.43 -4.17
CA GLY A 46 -5.90 13.33 -4.31
C GLY A 46 -6.35 12.62 -5.58
N SER A 47 -5.41 12.13 -6.38
CA SER A 47 -5.70 11.47 -7.64
C SER A 47 -6.23 10.05 -7.45
N GLU A 48 -7.20 9.67 -8.25
CA GLU A 48 -7.71 8.30 -8.31
C GLU A 48 -7.06 7.49 -9.45
N ASP A 49 -6.18 8.13 -10.20
CA ASP A 49 -5.48 7.50 -11.32
C ASP A 49 -4.23 6.76 -10.84
N ASN A 50 -3.83 5.75 -11.61
CA ASN A 50 -2.61 4.98 -11.36
C ASN A 50 -2.58 4.32 -9.97
N ILE A 51 -3.73 3.86 -9.55
CA ILE A 51 -3.85 3.09 -8.30
C ILE A 51 -3.80 1.60 -8.66
N HIS A 52 -2.89 0.89 -8.04
CA HIS A 52 -2.71 -0.55 -8.24
C HIS A 52 -3.22 -1.33 -7.04
N GLU A 53 -3.95 -2.38 -7.32
CA GLU A 53 -4.38 -3.33 -6.31
C GLU A 53 -3.31 -4.40 -6.15
N LEU A 54 -2.88 -4.62 -4.92
CA LEU A 54 -1.89 -5.62 -4.60
C LEU A 54 -2.40 -6.57 -3.53
N ASP A 55 -2.14 -7.84 -3.71
CA ASP A 55 -2.37 -8.83 -2.67
C ASP A 55 -1.09 -8.96 -1.85
N VAL A 56 -1.21 -8.78 -0.55
CA VAL A 56 -0.09 -8.89 0.37
C VAL A 56 -0.43 -9.89 1.47
N SER A 57 0.58 -10.37 2.19
CA SER A 57 0.31 -11.24 3.31
C SER A 57 -0.39 -10.47 4.43
N TYR A 58 -1.16 -11.18 5.23
CA TYR A 58 -1.83 -10.59 6.37
C TYR A 58 -0.85 -9.91 7.33
N ALA A 59 0.27 -10.57 7.59
CA ALA A 59 1.30 -10.01 8.46
C ALA A 59 1.87 -8.69 7.92
N PHE A 60 2.09 -8.63 6.61
CA PHE A 60 2.59 -7.41 5.97
C PHE A 60 1.55 -6.29 6.07
N LYS A 61 0.27 -6.61 5.85
CA LYS A 61 -0.79 -5.62 5.98
C LYS A 61 -0.89 -5.08 7.39
N LEU A 62 -0.77 -5.93 8.41
CA LEU A 62 -0.75 -5.49 9.80
C LEU A 62 0.42 -4.52 10.06
N LEU A 63 1.59 -4.83 9.51
CA LEU A 63 2.74 -3.95 9.65
C LEU A 63 2.46 -2.57 9.07
N LEU A 64 1.88 -2.52 7.87
CA LEU A 64 1.52 -1.25 7.23
C LEU A 64 0.50 -0.49 8.07
N ASP A 65 -0.52 -1.16 8.59
CA ASP A 65 -1.55 -0.54 9.41
C ASP A 65 -0.96 0.04 10.70
N GLU A 66 -0.02 -0.68 11.33
CA GLU A 66 0.65 -0.21 12.53
C GLU A 66 1.51 1.02 12.26
N MET A 67 2.22 1.04 11.13
CA MET A 67 3.03 2.21 10.74
C MET A 67 2.13 3.42 10.52
N MET A 68 1.01 3.25 9.84
CA MET A 68 0.08 4.35 9.60
C MET A 68 -0.57 4.85 10.89
N ALA A 69 -0.84 3.96 11.83
CA ALA A 69 -1.37 4.33 13.15
C ALA A 69 -0.39 5.17 13.95
N LEU A 70 0.91 4.98 13.72
CA LEU A 70 1.97 5.78 14.35
C LEU A 70 2.27 7.08 13.62
N GLY A 71 1.54 7.37 12.55
CA GLY A 71 1.77 8.56 11.73
C GLY A 71 2.86 8.40 10.68
N ILE A 72 3.41 7.21 10.52
CA ILE A 72 4.39 6.92 9.49
C ILE A 72 3.66 6.63 8.20
N ARG A 73 4.05 7.30 7.11
CA ARG A 73 3.44 7.08 5.78
C ARG A 73 4.39 6.23 4.95
N PRO A 74 4.18 4.92 4.86
CA PRO A 74 5.06 4.07 4.06
C PRO A 74 4.88 4.32 2.57
N THR A 75 5.99 4.25 1.84
CA THR A 75 5.96 4.21 0.39
C THR A 75 6.45 2.84 -0.05
N LEU A 76 5.81 2.27 -1.07
CA LEU A 76 6.15 0.96 -1.56
C LEU A 76 6.81 1.07 -2.93
N GLU A 77 7.95 0.40 -3.07
CA GLU A 77 8.57 0.20 -4.36
C GLU A 77 8.23 -1.20 -4.82
N LEU A 78 7.65 -1.30 -6.02
CA LEU A 78 7.30 -2.58 -6.59
C LEU A 78 8.51 -3.17 -7.28
N GLU A 79 8.93 -4.34 -6.83
CA GLU A 79 10.04 -5.05 -7.42
C GLU A 79 9.51 -6.30 -8.10
N ASP A 80 9.76 -6.41 -9.39
CA ASP A 80 9.37 -7.58 -10.14
C ASP A 80 10.23 -8.76 -9.71
N ALA A 81 9.56 -9.83 -9.31
CA ALA A 81 10.24 -11.08 -9.03
C ALA A 81 10.58 -11.74 -10.36
N VAL A 82 11.82 -11.71 -10.67
CA VAL A 82 12.33 -12.33 -11.91
C VAL A 82 12.75 -13.76 -11.64
#